data_210ae0107552c1d2bef9758b0c81c3f7
#
_entry.id   210ae0107552c1d2bef9758b0c81c3f7
#
_cell.length_a   1.000
_cell.length_b   1.000
_cell.length_c   1.000
_cell.angle_alpha   90.00
_cell.angle_beta   90.00
_cell.angle_gamma   90.00
#
_symmetry.space_group_name_H-M   'P 1'
#
loop_
_entity.id
_entity.type
_entity.pdbx_description
1 polymer ?
#
loop_
_entity_poly.entity_id
_entity_poly.type
_entity_poly.pdbx_seq_one_letter_code
_entity_poly.pdbx_strand_id
1 'polypeptide(L)'
;ASDVYKRQIENVTGESPIMKRAVAEAKFYRAWAYLELVTLWGTAPLVDHLLAPSEYHVSNSTPEVLWAFVEQNLEEAISSNALPSKSGVDDADATSRVTLETAKAHLGKAYLFQGKYAEAAAILDEVIDSKKYELYRGDFDMLGHAVTNNCSEAMLEVQRRNNSEQAWNQFVQFYIMLGWRTSHMVYGPKALSEEGISMGTYGFFNPTKSLYDAFVEREGVDGYRLHSSIRTYEQMNEIDMTINAGLYLIGNEGYFFWKTRLLGSDNIIDQSWFQSLQYTNLRVMRYAEVLLMAAEAHVMGGGSADKAVKYINEIRTRAKLAPLSSVTLDDVKKEKRLELCLEGTRFQDLVRWGDAKAVLSEQGKSIPAYGYFPKIDPNTGEIVKDAQGNPVFEFKLEPANIKNSVYGFQDKHMLLPIPYSELNVNPNIKQNINW
;
A
#
# COMPACT_ATOMS: atom_id res chain seq x y z
N ALA A 1 21.36 6.56 6.26
CA ALA A 1 22.05 5.37 5.75
C ALA A 1 22.57 5.59 4.33
N SER A 2 21.74 6.10 3.40
CA SER A 2 22.17 6.34 1.99
C SER A 2 23.31 7.35 1.88
N ASP A 3 23.35 8.39 2.72
CA ASP A 3 24.44 9.39 2.71
C ASP A 3 25.75 8.85 3.29
N VAL A 4 25.68 7.96 4.28
CA VAL A 4 26.85 7.26 4.81
C VAL A 4 27.47 6.36 3.72
N TYR A 5 26.64 5.60 3.01
CA TYR A 5 27.08 4.77 1.90
C TYR A 5 27.64 5.60 0.75
N LYS A 6 26.99 6.69 0.35
CA LYS A 6 27.45 7.59 -0.69
C LYS A 6 28.86 8.10 -0.39
N ARG A 7 29.13 8.62 0.81
CA ARG A 7 30.46 9.12 1.19
C ARG A 7 31.52 8.03 1.29
N GLN A 8 31.16 6.87 1.84
CA GLN A 8 32.10 5.74 1.90
C GLN A 8 32.53 5.33 0.48
N ILE A 9 31.58 5.35 -0.46
CA ILE A 9 31.85 4.97 -1.85
C ILE A 9 32.58 6.08 -2.61
N GLU A 10 32.22 7.36 -2.42
CA GLU A 10 32.90 8.51 -3.05
C GLU A 10 34.35 8.67 -2.59
N ASN A 11 34.66 8.28 -1.35
CA ASN A 11 36.03 8.31 -0.80
C ASN A 11 36.85 7.07 -1.16
N VAL A 12 36.25 6.03 -1.72
CA VAL A 12 37.01 4.88 -2.22
C VAL A 12 37.48 5.21 -3.64
N THR A 13 38.76 5.42 -3.78
CA THR A 13 39.43 5.70 -5.07
C THR A 13 39.27 4.50 -6.01
N GLY A 14 38.41 4.63 -7.01
CA GLY A 14 38.23 3.66 -8.07
C GLY A 14 36.86 3.82 -8.75
N GLU A 15 36.88 3.97 -10.08
CA GLU A 15 35.65 4.07 -10.89
C GLU A 15 35.02 2.71 -11.21
N SER A 16 34.98 1.81 -10.22
CA SER A 16 34.35 0.50 -10.38
C SER A 16 32.88 0.62 -10.79
N PRO A 17 32.39 -0.14 -11.78
CA PRO A 17 30.95 -0.16 -12.13
C PRO A 17 30.04 -0.49 -10.95
N ILE A 18 30.50 -1.35 -10.04
CA ILE A 18 29.76 -1.70 -8.81
C ILE A 18 29.58 -0.47 -7.91
N MET A 19 30.61 0.37 -7.77
CA MET A 19 30.56 1.58 -6.96
C MET A 19 29.66 2.64 -7.59
N LYS A 20 29.77 2.86 -8.90
CA LYS A 20 28.88 3.79 -9.63
C LYS A 20 27.42 3.37 -9.46
N ARG A 21 27.12 2.06 -9.57
CA ARG A 21 25.79 1.51 -9.31
C ARG A 21 25.34 1.75 -7.86
N ALA A 22 26.18 1.48 -6.88
CA ALA A 22 25.84 1.67 -5.47
C ALA A 22 25.55 3.14 -5.15
N VAL A 23 26.26 4.10 -5.75
CA VAL A 23 25.97 5.54 -5.63
C VAL A 23 24.62 5.88 -6.26
N ALA A 24 24.33 5.37 -7.46
CA ALA A 24 23.05 5.60 -8.12
C ALA A 24 21.86 5.03 -7.31
N GLU A 25 22.00 3.81 -6.78
CA GLU A 25 21.00 3.20 -5.89
C GLU A 25 20.83 4.02 -4.59
N ALA A 26 21.90 4.51 -3.99
CA ALA A 26 21.83 5.34 -2.79
C ALA A 26 21.08 6.66 -3.04
N LYS A 27 21.33 7.29 -4.21
CA LYS A 27 20.57 8.48 -4.63
C LYS A 27 19.08 8.17 -4.81
N PHE A 28 18.76 7.06 -5.46
CA PHE A 28 17.39 6.61 -5.61
C PHE A 28 16.69 6.42 -4.25
N TYR A 29 17.29 5.68 -3.32
CA TYR A 29 16.69 5.44 -2.01
C TYR A 29 16.56 6.72 -1.17
N ARG A 30 17.50 7.64 -1.31
CA ARG A 30 17.40 8.95 -0.68
C ARG A 30 16.22 9.75 -1.24
N ALA A 31 16.08 9.80 -2.56
CA ALA A 31 14.95 10.43 -3.22
C ALA A 31 13.62 9.80 -2.83
N TRP A 32 13.54 8.48 -2.81
CA TRP A 32 12.35 7.76 -2.37
C TRP A 32 11.94 8.11 -0.93
N ALA A 33 12.91 8.13 -0.01
CA ALA A 33 12.63 8.51 1.37
C ALA A 33 12.10 9.95 1.48
N TYR A 34 12.70 10.90 0.75
CA TYR A 34 12.22 12.29 0.74
C TYR A 34 10.89 12.47 0.01
N LEU A 35 10.58 11.64 -0.99
CA LEU A 35 9.27 11.59 -1.63
C LEU A 35 8.19 11.19 -0.61
N GLU A 36 8.43 10.17 0.20
CA GLU A 36 7.51 9.78 1.28
C GLU A 36 7.39 10.89 2.34
N LEU A 37 8.50 11.52 2.73
CA LEU A 37 8.48 12.63 3.69
C LEU A 37 7.67 13.83 3.18
N VAL A 38 7.89 14.27 1.96
CA VAL A 38 7.19 15.44 1.42
C VAL A 38 5.71 15.16 1.16
N THR A 39 5.34 13.94 0.74
CA THR A 39 3.94 13.58 0.49
C THR A 39 3.14 13.39 1.77
N LEU A 40 3.75 12.86 2.84
CA LEU A 40 3.04 12.54 4.08
C LEU A 40 3.14 13.64 5.14
N TRP A 41 4.27 14.35 5.24
CA TRP A 41 4.48 15.42 6.22
C TRP A 41 4.52 16.81 5.63
N GLY A 42 4.70 16.94 4.31
CA GLY A 42 4.83 18.23 3.63
C GLY A 42 6.14 18.96 3.92
N THR A 43 6.80 18.64 5.01
CA THR A 43 8.03 19.29 5.48
C THR A 43 8.91 18.27 6.21
N ALA A 44 10.22 18.45 6.11
CA ALA A 44 11.21 17.68 6.86
C ALA A 44 12.55 18.41 6.87
N PRO A 45 13.45 18.14 7.81
CA PRO A 45 14.85 18.57 7.70
C PRO A 45 15.50 18.01 6.43
N LEU A 46 16.14 18.83 5.65
CA LEU A 46 16.92 18.37 4.51
C LEU A 46 18.34 18.03 4.97
N VAL A 47 18.69 16.75 4.84
CA VAL A 47 20.03 16.22 5.12
C VAL A 47 20.62 15.68 3.83
N ASP A 48 21.53 16.44 3.22
CA ASP A 48 22.18 16.11 1.95
C ASP A 48 23.61 15.59 2.12
N HIS A 49 24.14 15.69 3.35
CA HIS A 49 25.49 15.26 3.73
C HIS A 49 25.53 14.64 5.12
N LEU A 50 26.66 14.04 5.50
CA LEU A 50 26.90 13.57 6.86
C LEU A 50 27.11 14.77 7.77
N LEU A 51 26.16 15.02 8.66
CA LEU A 51 26.18 16.15 9.58
C LEU A 51 27.33 16.05 10.59
N ALA A 52 28.01 17.16 10.83
CA ALA A 52 28.86 17.32 12.00
C ALA A 52 27.99 17.55 13.25
N PRO A 53 28.49 17.31 14.47
CA PRO A 53 27.70 17.53 15.70
C PRO A 53 27.08 18.92 15.84
N SER A 54 27.73 19.95 15.30
CA SER A 54 27.20 21.31 15.26
C SER A 54 26.02 21.54 14.32
N GLU A 55 25.76 20.57 13.43
CA GLU A 55 24.71 20.64 12.39
C GLU A 55 23.51 19.77 12.71
N TYR A 56 23.47 19.06 13.86
CA TYR A 56 22.41 18.08 14.16
C TYR A 56 21.00 18.70 14.29
N HIS A 57 20.87 20.01 14.47
CA HIS A 57 19.60 20.68 14.64
C HIS A 57 19.16 21.39 13.34
N VAL A 58 19.00 20.64 12.27
CA VAL A 58 18.51 21.14 10.98
C VAL A 58 17.05 21.55 11.11
N SER A 59 16.69 22.72 10.59
CA SER A 59 15.29 23.18 10.52
C SER A 59 14.51 22.46 9.42
N ASN A 60 13.17 22.53 9.48
CA ASN A 60 12.31 22.07 8.40
C ASN A 60 12.62 22.82 7.10
N SER A 61 12.65 22.09 6.01
CA SER A 61 12.67 22.64 4.65
C SER A 61 11.24 22.74 4.09
N THR A 62 11.03 23.65 3.14
CA THR A 62 9.73 23.79 2.48
C THR A 62 9.46 22.62 1.51
N PRO A 63 8.21 22.37 1.15
CA PRO A 63 7.87 21.34 0.16
C PRO A 63 8.63 21.52 -1.18
N GLU A 64 8.78 22.77 -1.66
CA GLU A 64 9.46 23.08 -2.92
C GLU A 64 10.93 22.65 -2.90
N VAL A 65 11.62 22.89 -1.77
CA VAL A 65 13.02 22.48 -1.58
C VAL A 65 13.13 20.97 -1.54
N LEU A 66 12.20 20.29 -0.86
CA LEU A 66 12.19 18.83 -0.77
C LEU A 66 11.89 18.19 -2.13
N TRP A 67 10.93 18.71 -2.88
CA TRP A 67 10.62 18.23 -4.23
C TRP A 67 11.80 18.41 -5.19
N ALA A 68 12.44 19.57 -5.18
CA ALA A 68 13.65 19.80 -5.99
C ALA A 68 14.76 18.80 -5.65
N PHE A 69 14.91 18.46 -4.38
CA PHE A 69 15.89 17.47 -3.94
C PHE A 69 15.54 16.04 -4.38
N VAL A 70 14.26 15.68 -4.35
CA VAL A 70 13.77 14.38 -4.89
C VAL A 70 14.08 14.29 -6.38
N GLU A 71 13.70 15.29 -7.16
CA GLU A 71 13.94 15.31 -8.61
C GLU A 71 15.44 15.20 -8.92
N GLN A 72 16.26 16.06 -8.33
CA GLN A 72 17.71 16.07 -8.54
C GLN A 72 18.33 14.68 -8.29
N ASN A 73 17.99 14.02 -7.18
CA ASN A 73 18.57 12.73 -6.86
C ASN A 73 18.13 11.63 -7.84
N LEU A 74 16.87 11.66 -8.31
CA LEU A 74 16.38 10.71 -9.31
C LEU A 74 17.02 10.97 -10.68
N GLU A 75 17.12 12.21 -11.11
CA GLU A 75 17.77 12.62 -12.36
C GLU A 75 19.25 12.23 -12.37
N GLU A 76 19.97 12.48 -11.28
CA GLU A 76 21.36 12.09 -11.12
C GLU A 76 21.53 10.55 -11.11
N ALA A 77 20.61 9.80 -10.48
CA ALA A 77 20.63 8.34 -10.52
C ALA A 77 20.41 7.81 -11.94
N ILE A 78 19.43 8.36 -12.66
CA ILE A 78 19.09 8.00 -14.05
C ILE A 78 20.25 8.35 -15.00
N SER A 79 20.75 9.59 -14.96
CA SER A 79 21.80 10.09 -15.85
C SER A 79 23.17 9.44 -15.61
N SER A 80 23.38 8.83 -14.46
CA SER A 80 24.63 8.11 -14.14
C SER A 80 24.90 6.93 -15.08
N ASN A 81 23.87 6.42 -15.76
CA ASN A 81 23.91 5.20 -16.59
C ASN A 81 24.46 3.97 -15.85
N ALA A 82 24.38 3.97 -14.52
CA ALA A 82 24.91 2.91 -13.67
C ALA A 82 23.84 1.96 -13.14
N LEU A 83 22.56 2.36 -13.18
CA LEU A 83 21.45 1.48 -12.82
C LEU A 83 21.23 0.41 -13.89
N PRO A 84 21.01 -0.86 -13.50
CA PRO A 84 20.70 -1.90 -14.48
C PRO A 84 19.31 -1.67 -15.08
N SER A 85 19.14 -2.11 -16.32
CA SER A 85 17.81 -2.26 -16.93
C SER A 85 17.49 -3.74 -17.04
N LYS A 86 16.22 -4.12 -16.92
CA LYS A 86 15.81 -5.51 -17.16
C LYS A 86 16.15 -5.92 -18.59
N SER A 87 16.55 -7.18 -18.76
CA SER A 87 16.76 -7.77 -20.09
C SER A 87 15.42 -8.08 -20.79
N GLY A 88 14.37 -8.29 -20.04
CA GLY A 88 13.00 -8.56 -20.49
C GLY A 88 12.04 -8.70 -19.32
N VAL A 89 10.77 -8.97 -19.61
CA VAL A 89 9.71 -9.07 -18.58
C VAL A 89 9.97 -10.18 -17.56
N ASP A 90 10.62 -11.27 -17.98
CA ASP A 90 10.88 -12.44 -17.12
C ASP A 90 12.19 -12.33 -16.32
N ASP A 91 12.91 -11.20 -16.42
CA ASP A 91 14.14 -10.96 -15.66
C ASP A 91 13.82 -10.63 -14.20
N ALA A 92 13.60 -11.67 -13.38
CA ALA A 92 13.31 -11.54 -11.97
C ALA A 92 14.51 -11.06 -11.14
N ASP A 93 15.73 -11.36 -11.58
CA ASP A 93 16.96 -11.00 -10.84
C ASP A 93 17.17 -9.48 -10.81
N ALA A 94 16.85 -8.79 -11.92
CA ALA A 94 16.96 -7.33 -11.97
C ALA A 94 16.07 -6.63 -10.96
N THR A 95 14.85 -7.15 -10.71
CA THR A 95 13.88 -6.56 -9.77
C THR A 95 14.26 -6.76 -8.29
N SER A 96 15.24 -7.59 -8.00
CA SER A 96 15.81 -7.69 -6.65
C SER A 96 16.56 -6.42 -6.21
N ARG A 97 16.80 -5.50 -7.15
CA ARG A 97 17.50 -4.21 -6.95
C ARG A 97 16.77 -3.10 -7.72
N VAL A 98 17.25 -1.86 -7.57
CA VAL A 98 16.70 -0.71 -8.31
C VAL A 98 17.12 -0.81 -9.78
N THR A 99 16.14 -0.74 -10.68
CA THR A 99 16.37 -0.66 -12.12
C THR A 99 16.25 0.78 -12.62
N LEU A 100 16.77 1.03 -13.83
CA LEU A 100 16.61 2.32 -14.51
C LEU A 100 15.12 2.69 -14.66
N GLU A 101 14.31 1.72 -15.06
CA GLU A 101 12.87 1.92 -15.26
C GLU A 101 12.16 2.23 -13.93
N THR A 102 12.59 1.61 -12.82
CA THR A 102 12.09 1.91 -11.48
C THR A 102 12.41 3.35 -11.07
N ALA A 103 13.62 3.81 -11.34
CA ALA A 103 14.02 5.19 -11.05
C ALA A 103 13.19 6.20 -11.89
N LYS A 104 13.01 5.91 -13.19
CA LYS A 104 12.14 6.72 -14.07
C LYS A 104 10.68 6.73 -13.61
N ALA A 105 10.13 5.61 -13.17
CA ALA A 105 8.77 5.53 -12.65
C ALA A 105 8.57 6.39 -11.38
N HIS A 106 9.56 6.41 -10.48
CA HIS A 106 9.52 7.26 -9.31
C HIS A 106 9.70 8.76 -9.64
N LEU A 107 10.49 9.10 -10.65
CA LEU A 107 10.58 10.47 -11.16
C LEU A 107 9.25 10.91 -11.77
N GLY A 108 8.60 10.03 -12.55
CA GLY A 108 7.25 10.27 -13.06
C GLY A 108 6.21 10.46 -11.95
N LYS A 109 6.30 9.69 -10.88
CA LYS A 109 5.47 9.88 -9.67
C LYS A 109 5.73 11.24 -9.02
N ALA A 110 7.00 11.63 -8.87
CA ALA A 110 7.36 12.93 -8.32
C ALA A 110 6.83 14.10 -9.15
N TYR A 111 6.93 14.03 -10.47
CA TYR A 111 6.35 15.04 -11.37
C TYR A 111 4.82 15.08 -11.29
N LEU A 112 4.16 13.91 -11.29
CA LEU A 112 2.70 13.82 -11.21
C LEU A 112 2.18 14.46 -9.91
N PHE A 113 2.83 14.21 -8.78
CA PHE A 113 2.44 14.74 -7.47
C PHE A 113 2.58 16.28 -7.37
N GLN A 114 3.42 16.87 -8.21
CA GLN A 114 3.60 18.33 -8.32
C GLN A 114 2.74 18.96 -9.43
N GLY A 115 1.93 18.19 -10.15
CA GLY A 115 1.15 18.68 -11.28
C GLY A 115 1.98 18.95 -12.56
N LYS A 116 3.22 18.48 -12.62
CA LYS A 116 4.09 18.53 -13.81
C LYS A 116 3.68 17.39 -14.77
N TYR A 117 2.48 17.51 -15.32
CA TYR A 117 1.83 16.41 -16.04
C TYR A 117 2.51 16.05 -17.37
N ALA A 118 3.06 17.03 -18.06
CA ALA A 118 3.75 16.80 -19.34
C ALA A 118 5.05 16.01 -19.13
N GLU A 119 5.82 16.40 -18.11
CA GLU A 119 7.05 15.71 -17.72
C GLU A 119 6.76 14.31 -17.18
N ALA A 120 5.70 14.18 -16.37
CA ALA A 120 5.25 12.88 -15.87
C ALA A 120 4.85 11.94 -17.02
N ALA A 121 4.04 12.41 -17.97
CA ALA A 121 3.64 11.63 -19.13
C ALA A 121 4.84 11.17 -19.95
N ALA A 122 5.78 12.07 -20.24
CA ALA A 122 6.96 11.76 -21.05
C ALA A 122 7.82 10.65 -20.41
N ILE A 123 8.17 10.78 -19.13
CA ILE A 123 9.06 9.80 -18.47
C ILE A 123 8.37 8.46 -18.19
N LEU A 124 7.05 8.47 -17.88
CA LEU A 124 6.28 7.25 -17.68
C LEU A 124 6.05 6.49 -19.00
N ASP A 125 5.84 7.22 -20.10
CA ASP A 125 5.79 6.62 -21.44
C ASP A 125 7.10 5.90 -21.79
N GLU A 126 8.27 6.47 -21.45
CA GLU A 126 9.55 5.80 -21.67
C GLU A 126 9.62 4.46 -20.91
N VAL A 127 9.08 4.40 -19.68
CA VAL A 127 9.02 3.15 -18.92
C VAL A 127 8.11 2.13 -19.62
N ILE A 128 6.93 2.56 -20.06
CA ILE A 128 5.95 1.69 -20.75
C ILE A 128 6.49 1.22 -22.11
N ASP A 129 7.05 2.13 -22.89
CA ASP A 129 7.58 1.84 -24.23
C ASP A 129 8.85 0.97 -24.20
N SER A 130 9.54 0.90 -23.05
CA SER A 130 10.68 -0.01 -22.84
C SER A 130 10.28 -1.48 -22.95
N LYS A 131 9.03 -1.82 -22.69
CA LYS A 131 8.47 -3.19 -22.66
C LYS A 131 9.25 -4.15 -21.75
N LYS A 132 9.84 -3.61 -20.68
CA LYS A 132 10.59 -4.39 -19.67
C LYS A 132 9.72 -4.89 -18.55
N TYR A 133 8.49 -4.36 -18.45
CA TYR A 133 7.48 -4.73 -17.47
C TYR A 133 6.16 -4.97 -18.19
N GLU A 134 5.33 -5.81 -17.60
CA GLU A 134 3.96 -6.04 -18.05
C GLU A 134 3.08 -6.43 -16.85
N LEU A 135 1.76 -6.28 -17.00
CA LEU A 135 0.81 -6.75 -16.00
C LEU A 135 0.96 -8.27 -15.83
N TYR A 136 0.95 -8.74 -14.59
CA TYR A 136 0.98 -10.17 -14.29
C TYR A 136 -0.19 -10.89 -14.96
N ARG A 137 0.11 -11.93 -15.72
CA ARG A 137 -0.87 -12.65 -16.56
C ARG A 137 -1.50 -13.85 -15.86
N GLY A 138 -1.01 -14.24 -14.70
CA GLY A 138 -1.58 -15.31 -13.90
C GLY A 138 -2.82 -14.87 -13.14
N ASP A 139 -3.23 -15.68 -12.17
CA ASP A 139 -4.38 -15.37 -11.34
C ASP A 139 -4.12 -14.12 -10.47
N PHE A 140 -5.01 -13.13 -10.59
CA PHE A 140 -4.91 -11.89 -9.82
C PHE A 140 -4.96 -12.14 -8.31
N ASP A 141 -5.66 -13.20 -7.88
CA ASP A 141 -5.73 -13.63 -6.48
C ASP A 141 -4.34 -13.96 -5.91
N MET A 142 -3.42 -14.42 -6.76
CA MET A 142 -2.06 -14.78 -6.36
C MET A 142 -1.07 -13.61 -6.43
N LEU A 143 -1.47 -12.46 -6.97
CA LEU A 143 -0.57 -11.31 -7.16
C LEU A 143 0.00 -10.76 -5.83
N GLY A 144 -0.65 -11.02 -4.73
CA GLY A 144 -0.22 -10.61 -3.37
C GLY A 144 0.67 -11.62 -2.64
N HIS A 145 1.06 -12.75 -3.26
CA HIS A 145 1.67 -13.91 -2.60
C HIS A 145 3.11 -14.18 -3.04
N ALA A 146 3.83 -15.02 -2.30
CA ALA A 146 5.25 -15.29 -2.52
C ALA A 146 5.54 -15.90 -3.90
N VAL A 147 4.62 -16.65 -4.49
CA VAL A 147 4.76 -17.21 -5.84
C VAL A 147 4.91 -16.12 -6.92
N THR A 148 4.50 -14.90 -6.62
CA THR A 148 4.62 -13.75 -7.52
C THR A 148 5.69 -12.74 -7.09
N ASN A 149 6.58 -13.12 -6.16
CA ASN A 149 7.76 -12.30 -5.85
C ASN A 149 8.57 -12.07 -7.12
N ASN A 150 8.95 -10.82 -7.37
CA ASN A 150 9.72 -10.40 -8.55
C ASN A 150 9.08 -10.77 -9.91
N CYS A 151 7.76 -10.88 -9.98
CA CYS A 151 7.06 -11.18 -11.23
C CYS A 151 7.23 -10.06 -12.28
N SER A 152 6.69 -10.29 -13.48
CA SER A 152 6.73 -9.32 -14.60
C SER A 152 6.22 -7.92 -14.27
N GLU A 153 5.33 -7.82 -13.28
CA GLU A 153 4.72 -6.57 -12.83
C GLU A 153 5.48 -5.88 -11.69
N ALA A 154 6.37 -6.59 -10.99
CA ALA A 154 7.12 -6.07 -9.85
C ALA A 154 8.16 -5.05 -10.29
N MET A 155 8.05 -3.79 -9.84
CA MET A 155 9.01 -2.73 -10.14
C MET A 155 9.96 -2.48 -8.97
N LEU A 156 9.45 -2.45 -7.76
CA LEU A 156 10.24 -2.35 -6.54
C LEU A 156 9.61 -3.16 -5.44
N GLU A 157 10.37 -4.09 -4.88
CA GLU A 157 9.96 -4.94 -3.77
C GLU A 157 11.04 -4.98 -2.69
N VAL A 158 10.62 -4.95 -1.42
CA VAL A 158 11.50 -5.29 -0.30
C VAL A 158 11.62 -6.81 -0.26
N GLN A 159 12.83 -7.30 -0.55
CA GLN A 159 13.09 -8.72 -0.73
C GLN A 159 13.00 -9.50 0.57
N ARG A 160 12.38 -10.68 0.51
CA ARG A 160 12.25 -11.64 1.59
C ARG A 160 12.82 -12.98 1.17
N ARG A 161 13.23 -13.79 2.14
CA ARG A 161 13.78 -15.12 1.89
C ARG A 161 13.03 -16.17 2.70
N ASN A 162 12.78 -17.31 2.10
CA ASN A 162 12.35 -18.50 2.82
C ASN A 162 13.57 -19.13 3.53
N ASN A 163 13.91 -18.57 4.70
CA ASN A 163 15.04 -19.01 5.51
C ASN A 163 14.65 -18.98 6.99
N SER A 164 14.52 -20.16 7.60
CA SER A 164 14.10 -20.33 8.99
C SER A 164 15.07 -19.73 10.01
N GLU A 165 16.38 -19.75 9.74
CA GLU A 165 17.39 -19.18 10.63
C GLU A 165 17.29 -17.65 10.73
N GLN A 166 16.76 -17.00 9.69
CA GLN A 166 16.63 -15.55 9.57
C GLN A 166 15.16 -15.09 9.70
N ALA A 167 14.22 -15.97 10.01
CA ALA A 167 12.79 -15.69 9.96
C ALA A 167 12.39 -14.45 10.75
N TRP A 168 12.87 -14.31 11.99
CA TRP A 168 12.55 -13.15 12.83
C TRP A 168 13.17 -11.83 12.34
N ASN A 169 14.31 -11.88 11.67
CA ASN A 169 14.92 -10.69 11.06
C ASN A 169 14.14 -10.19 9.83
N GLN A 170 13.26 -11.03 9.29
CA GLN A 170 12.41 -10.72 8.16
C GLN A 170 10.96 -10.45 8.56
N PHE A 171 10.66 -10.42 9.84
CA PHE A 171 9.34 -10.15 10.37
C PHE A 171 8.81 -8.78 9.90
N VAL A 172 7.62 -8.77 9.31
CA VAL A 172 6.94 -7.57 8.87
C VAL A 172 5.65 -7.40 9.65
N GLN A 173 5.64 -6.42 10.52
CA GLN A 173 4.47 -6.08 11.31
C GLN A 173 3.23 -5.82 10.44
N PHE A 174 3.43 -5.30 9.23
CA PHE A 174 2.36 -5.01 8.31
C PHE A 174 1.47 -6.22 8.00
N TYR A 175 2.04 -7.40 7.73
CA TYR A 175 1.27 -8.60 7.42
C TYR A 175 0.42 -9.10 8.59
N ILE A 176 0.88 -8.94 9.84
CA ILE A 176 0.06 -9.32 11.00
C ILE A 176 -1.05 -8.31 11.31
N MET A 177 -0.89 -7.07 10.86
CA MET A 177 -1.92 -6.03 11.03
C MET A 177 -3.12 -6.21 10.10
N LEU A 178 -2.93 -6.86 8.94
CA LEU A 178 -3.94 -7.07 7.93
C LEU A 178 -4.84 -8.30 8.25
N GLY A 179 -5.59 -8.73 7.24
CA GLY A 179 -6.42 -9.92 7.32
C GLY A 179 -7.63 -9.72 8.24
N TRP A 180 -7.77 -10.60 9.21
CA TRP A 180 -8.86 -10.64 10.17
C TRP A 180 -8.33 -11.03 11.56
N ARG A 181 -9.10 -10.72 12.62
CA ARG A 181 -8.66 -11.02 13.98
C ARG A 181 -8.74 -12.53 14.25
N THR A 182 -7.63 -13.23 14.05
CA THR A 182 -7.52 -14.68 14.15
C THR A 182 -8.14 -15.27 15.42
N SER A 183 -7.93 -14.64 16.58
CA SER A 183 -8.46 -15.10 17.86
C SER A 183 -10.00 -15.03 17.99
N HIS A 184 -10.65 -14.31 17.08
CA HIS A 184 -12.11 -14.18 17.07
C HIS A 184 -12.78 -15.04 15.99
N MET A 185 -11.99 -15.80 15.21
CA MET A 185 -12.49 -16.63 14.11
C MET A 185 -12.35 -18.12 14.44
N VAL A 186 -13.28 -18.90 13.94
CA VAL A 186 -13.21 -20.37 13.83
C VAL A 186 -12.75 -20.71 12.43
N TYR A 187 -11.89 -21.70 12.31
CA TYR A 187 -11.35 -22.21 11.04
C TYR A 187 -11.72 -23.66 10.87
N GLY A 188 -12.49 -23.96 9.87
CA GLY A 188 -12.83 -25.33 9.49
C GLY A 188 -11.90 -25.92 8.45
N PRO A 189 -12.17 -27.18 8.04
CA PRO A 189 -11.30 -27.92 7.11
C PRO A 189 -11.12 -27.25 5.76
N LYS A 190 -12.17 -26.62 5.21
CA LYS A 190 -12.09 -25.92 3.92
C LYS A 190 -11.06 -24.78 3.96
N ALA A 191 -11.15 -23.91 4.96
CA ALA A 191 -10.23 -22.79 5.11
C ALA A 191 -8.78 -23.27 5.25
N LEU A 192 -8.53 -24.26 6.09
CA LEU A 192 -7.16 -24.68 6.41
C LEU A 192 -6.54 -25.59 5.33
N SER A 193 -7.32 -26.50 4.75
CA SER A 193 -6.80 -27.53 3.86
C SER A 193 -7.04 -27.26 2.38
N GLU A 194 -8.17 -26.66 2.01
CA GLU A 194 -8.49 -26.39 0.61
C GLU A 194 -8.00 -25.00 0.20
N GLU A 195 -8.29 -23.95 1.01
CA GLU A 195 -7.85 -22.58 0.75
C GLU A 195 -6.42 -22.32 1.24
N GLY A 196 -5.86 -23.18 2.06
CA GLY A 196 -4.50 -23.05 2.58
C GLY A 196 -4.29 -21.84 3.49
N ILE A 197 -5.34 -21.37 4.16
CA ILE A 197 -5.30 -20.16 5.01
C ILE A 197 -4.36 -20.39 6.19
N SER A 198 -3.48 -19.44 6.44
CA SER A 198 -2.66 -19.33 7.65
C SER A 198 -3.27 -18.40 8.68
N MET A 199 -2.97 -18.64 9.94
CA MET A 199 -3.42 -17.84 11.08
C MET A 199 -2.35 -16.85 11.54
N GLY A 200 -2.73 -15.90 12.42
CA GLY A 200 -1.76 -15.02 13.07
C GLY A 200 -1.92 -13.52 12.76
N THR A 201 -3.10 -13.10 12.28
CA THR A 201 -3.42 -11.71 11.99
C THR A 201 -4.26 -11.06 13.08
N TYR A 202 -4.19 -9.72 13.17
CA TYR A 202 -4.95 -8.92 14.13
C TYR A 202 -6.21 -8.26 13.54
N GLY A 203 -6.34 -8.19 12.20
CA GLY A 203 -7.53 -7.66 11.53
C GLY A 203 -7.73 -6.16 11.74
N PHE A 204 -6.66 -5.38 11.68
CA PHE A 204 -6.73 -3.95 11.47
C PHE A 204 -6.91 -3.65 9.98
N PHE A 205 -7.22 -2.43 9.60
CA PHE A 205 -7.36 -2.00 8.20
C PHE A 205 -8.36 -2.82 7.36
N ASN A 206 -9.53 -3.13 7.94
CA ASN A 206 -10.58 -3.86 7.22
C ASN A 206 -11.10 -3.06 6.01
N PRO A 207 -11.47 -3.74 4.90
CA PRO A 207 -12.18 -3.11 3.80
C PRO A 207 -13.51 -2.51 4.29
N THR A 208 -13.85 -1.32 3.77
CA THR A 208 -15.12 -0.67 4.08
C THR A 208 -16.21 -1.08 3.09
N LYS A 209 -17.48 -0.95 3.49
CA LYS A 209 -18.62 -1.09 2.59
C LYS A 209 -18.48 -0.21 1.35
N SER A 210 -18.00 1.02 1.52
CA SER A 210 -17.78 1.96 0.41
C SER A 210 -16.80 1.45 -0.64
N LEU A 211 -15.78 0.65 -0.25
CA LEU A 211 -14.87 0.02 -1.21
C LEU A 211 -15.55 -1.17 -1.89
N TYR A 212 -16.27 -1.99 -1.14
CA TYR A 212 -17.03 -3.11 -1.70
C TYR A 212 -18.08 -2.63 -2.71
N ASP A 213 -18.87 -1.62 -2.37
CA ASP A 213 -19.88 -1.04 -3.26
C ASP A 213 -19.26 -0.48 -4.56
N ALA A 214 -18.06 0.13 -4.47
CA ALA A 214 -17.35 0.63 -5.65
C ALA A 214 -16.90 -0.50 -6.60
N PHE A 215 -16.54 -1.66 -6.06
CA PHE A 215 -16.28 -2.86 -6.86
C PHE A 215 -17.56 -3.37 -7.51
N VAL A 216 -18.64 -3.51 -6.73
CA VAL A 216 -19.93 -4.01 -7.24
C VAL A 216 -20.47 -3.11 -8.34
N GLU A 217 -20.40 -1.78 -8.18
CA GLU A 217 -20.79 -0.81 -9.22
C GLU A 217 -20.04 -1.02 -10.53
N ARG A 218 -18.74 -1.35 -10.46
CA ARG A 218 -17.86 -1.43 -11.63
C ARG A 218 -17.79 -2.82 -12.26
N GLU A 219 -17.85 -3.86 -11.45
CA GLU A 219 -17.55 -5.26 -11.82
C GLU A 219 -18.70 -6.22 -11.57
N GLY A 220 -19.73 -5.80 -10.85
CA GLY A 220 -20.80 -6.68 -10.35
C GLY A 220 -20.36 -7.46 -9.12
N VAL A 221 -21.29 -8.19 -8.51
CA VAL A 221 -21.06 -8.99 -7.30
C VAL A 221 -20.10 -10.16 -7.54
N ASP A 222 -19.99 -10.64 -8.77
CA ASP A 222 -19.08 -11.71 -9.19
C ASP A 222 -17.77 -11.18 -9.81
N GLY A 223 -17.41 -9.92 -9.51
CA GLY A 223 -16.25 -9.25 -10.07
C GLY A 223 -14.94 -9.99 -9.80
N TYR A 224 -14.13 -10.19 -10.84
CA TYR A 224 -12.87 -10.94 -10.76
C TYR A 224 -11.88 -10.34 -9.75
N ARG A 225 -11.67 -9.01 -9.80
CA ARG A 225 -10.80 -8.33 -8.83
C ARG A 225 -11.46 -8.22 -7.46
N LEU A 226 -12.79 -8.05 -7.41
CA LEU A 226 -13.52 -8.01 -6.15
C LEU A 226 -13.24 -9.29 -5.34
N HIS A 227 -13.47 -10.46 -5.95
CA HIS A 227 -13.24 -11.76 -5.29
C HIS A 227 -11.79 -11.98 -4.86
N SER A 228 -10.83 -11.42 -5.59
CA SER A 228 -9.41 -11.50 -5.27
C SER A 228 -8.96 -10.45 -4.23
N SER A 229 -9.81 -9.48 -3.89
CA SER A 229 -9.44 -8.37 -3.00
C SER A 229 -10.21 -8.38 -1.68
N ILE A 230 -11.50 -8.70 -1.72
CA ILE A 230 -12.41 -8.61 -0.59
C ILE A 230 -13.31 -9.84 -0.57
N ARG A 231 -13.58 -10.38 0.63
CA ARG A 231 -14.63 -11.39 0.88
C ARG A 231 -15.68 -10.80 1.81
N THR A 232 -16.94 -11.16 1.58
CA THR A 232 -18.02 -10.90 2.54
C THR A 232 -18.02 -11.98 3.62
N TYR A 233 -18.75 -11.75 4.72
CA TYR A 233 -18.87 -12.77 5.77
C TYR A 233 -19.55 -14.05 5.28
N GLU A 234 -20.51 -13.93 4.37
CA GLU A 234 -21.16 -15.08 3.74
C GLU A 234 -20.14 -15.93 2.98
N GLN A 235 -19.26 -15.29 2.20
CA GLN A 235 -18.18 -15.99 1.47
C GLN A 235 -17.13 -16.60 2.41
N MET A 236 -16.88 -15.96 3.57
CA MET A 236 -16.02 -16.58 4.60
C MET A 236 -16.68 -17.84 5.18
N ASN A 237 -18.01 -17.82 5.40
CA ASN A 237 -18.75 -18.99 5.88
C ASN A 237 -18.73 -20.15 4.87
N GLU A 238 -18.74 -19.87 3.57
CA GLU A 238 -18.66 -20.89 2.51
C GLU A 238 -17.35 -21.71 2.55
N ILE A 239 -16.30 -21.13 3.13
CA ILE A 239 -15.01 -21.79 3.35
C ILE A 239 -14.80 -22.21 4.81
N ASP A 240 -15.86 -22.43 5.55
CA ASP A 240 -15.84 -22.85 6.96
C ASP A 240 -15.10 -21.85 7.90
N MET A 241 -15.12 -20.56 7.58
CA MET A 241 -14.59 -19.51 8.47
C MET A 241 -15.74 -18.70 9.07
N THR A 242 -15.89 -18.78 10.38
CA THR A 242 -16.97 -18.09 11.11
C THR A 242 -16.43 -17.28 12.27
N ILE A 243 -17.19 -16.26 12.70
CA ILE A 243 -16.89 -15.54 13.93
C ILE A 243 -17.29 -16.41 15.11
N ASN A 244 -16.42 -16.55 16.11
CA ASN A 244 -16.71 -17.29 17.35
C ASN A 244 -17.98 -16.77 18.01
N ALA A 245 -18.85 -17.65 18.45
CA ALA A 245 -20.07 -17.32 19.15
C ALA A 245 -19.78 -16.42 20.37
N GLY A 246 -20.51 -15.31 20.47
CA GLY A 246 -20.34 -14.34 21.53
C GLY A 246 -19.21 -13.32 21.31
N LEU A 247 -18.50 -13.37 20.17
CA LEU A 247 -17.45 -12.42 19.82
C LEU A 247 -17.87 -11.53 18.62
N TYR A 248 -17.23 -10.37 18.51
CA TYR A 248 -17.40 -9.44 17.40
C TYR A 248 -16.07 -8.81 17.00
N LEU A 249 -16.00 -8.30 15.78
CA LEU A 249 -14.82 -7.69 15.17
C LEU A 249 -14.98 -6.16 15.16
N ILE A 250 -14.15 -5.46 15.92
CA ILE A 250 -14.10 -3.99 15.94
C ILE A 250 -13.41 -3.48 14.67
N GLY A 251 -13.94 -2.42 14.07
CA GLY A 251 -13.42 -1.84 12.84
C GLY A 251 -13.78 -2.65 11.58
N ASN A 252 -14.73 -3.57 11.67
CA ASN A 252 -15.18 -4.42 10.57
C ASN A 252 -16.66 -4.19 10.26
N GLU A 253 -17.01 -4.14 8.98
CA GLU A 253 -18.38 -3.97 8.46
C GLU A 253 -18.93 -5.25 7.80
N GLY A 254 -18.32 -6.40 8.05
CA GLY A 254 -18.65 -7.67 7.40
C GLY A 254 -17.84 -7.94 6.13
N TYR A 255 -16.79 -7.15 5.89
CA TYR A 255 -15.88 -7.29 4.76
C TYR A 255 -14.47 -7.63 5.25
N PHE A 256 -13.82 -8.55 4.55
CA PHE A 256 -12.54 -9.14 4.96
C PHE A 256 -11.47 -8.88 3.92
N PHE A 257 -10.28 -8.52 4.40
CA PHE A 257 -9.11 -8.28 3.57
C PHE A 257 -8.63 -9.62 2.96
N TRP A 258 -8.80 -9.79 1.65
CA TRP A 258 -8.45 -11.04 0.96
C TRP A 258 -7.15 -10.97 0.17
N LYS A 259 -6.84 -9.82 -0.39
CA LYS A 259 -5.78 -9.62 -1.40
C LYS A 259 -4.38 -10.12 -1.02
N THR A 260 -4.00 -9.98 0.23
CA THR A 260 -2.71 -10.46 0.77
C THR A 260 -2.94 -11.25 2.04
N ARG A 261 -3.95 -12.10 2.04
CA ARG A 261 -4.22 -13.01 3.15
C ARG A 261 -3.02 -13.90 3.43
N LEU A 262 -2.84 -14.34 4.65
CA LEU A 262 -1.77 -15.27 4.95
C LEU A 262 -2.09 -16.66 4.36
N LEU A 263 -1.17 -17.21 3.59
CA LEU A 263 -1.24 -18.59 3.07
C LEU A 263 -0.13 -19.45 3.67
N GLY A 264 -0.44 -20.74 3.87
CA GLY A 264 0.54 -21.72 4.33
C GLY A 264 1.71 -21.89 3.37
N SER A 265 1.47 -21.73 2.07
CA SER A 265 2.51 -21.74 1.02
C SER A 265 3.52 -20.61 1.13
N ASP A 266 3.14 -19.51 1.76
CA ASP A 266 3.98 -18.33 1.94
C ASP A 266 4.73 -18.32 3.28
N ASN A 267 4.46 -19.29 4.16
CA ASN A 267 5.13 -19.40 5.45
C ASN A 267 6.63 -19.73 5.26
N ILE A 268 7.46 -19.10 6.05
CA ILE A 268 8.87 -19.47 6.15
C ILE A 268 8.96 -20.89 6.71
N ILE A 269 9.75 -21.75 6.05
CA ILE A 269 9.92 -23.16 6.45
C ILE A 269 10.26 -23.27 7.93
N ASP A 270 9.71 -24.27 8.60
CA ASP A 270 9.90 -24.60 10.02
C ASP A 270 9.36 -23.58 11.03
N GLN A 271 8.63 -22.56 10.57
CA GLN A 271 7.99 -21.57 11.46
C GLN A 271 6.47 -21.79 11.60
N SER A 272 6.03 -23.05 11.55
CA SER A 272 4.59 -23.42 11.59
C SER A 272 3.87 -22.97 12.87
N TRP A 273 4.58 -22.73 13.98
CA TRP A 273 4.03 -22.24 15.22
C TRP A 273 3.72 -20.72 15.21
N PHE A 274 4.32 -19.96 14.27
CA PHE A 274 4.05 -18.53 14.09
C PHE A 274 3.81 -18.23 12.60
N GLN A 275 2.61 -18.50 12.15
CA GLN A 275 2.21 -18.51 10.75
C GLN A 275 2.23 -17.11 10.07
N SER A 276 2.45 -16.04 10.83
CA SER A 276 2.65 -14.69 10.28
C SER A 276 4.07 -14.43 9.75
N LEU A 277 5.00 -15.36 9.94
CA LEU A 277 6.33 -15.28 9.35
C LEU A 277 6.26 -15.75 7.90
N GLN A 278 6.13 -14.77 7.00
CA GLN A 278 5.93 -14.98 5.57
C GLN A 278 7.15 -14.50 4.79
N TYR A 279 7.48 -15.17 3.68
CA TYR A 279 8.55 -14.72 2.79
C TYR A 279 8.02 -13.97 1.54
N THR A 280 6.76 -13.58 1.55
CA THR A 280 6.19 -12.69 0.55
C THR A 280 6.90 -11.34 0.59
N ASN A 281 7.40 -10.89 -0.55
CA ASN A 281 8.01 -9.57 -0.69
C ASN A 281 7.00 -8.45 -0.41
N LEU A 282 7.45 -7.35 0.20
CA LEU A 282 6.62 -6.17 0.31
C LEU A 282 6.73 -5.36 -0.99
N ARG A 283 5.65 -5.27 -1.74
CA ARG A 283 5.58 -4.49 -2.98
C ARG A 283 5.49 -3.01 -2.67
N VAL A 284 6.46 -2.24 -3.18
CA VAL A 284 6.52 -0.79 -3.05
C VAL A 284 5.89 -0.13 -4.27
N MET A 285 6.15 -0.67 -5.45
CA MET A 285 5.57 -0.20 -6.71
C MET A 285 5.42 -1.38 -7.68
N ARG A 286 4.32 -1.38 -8.42
CA ARG A 286 4.09 -2.32 -9.51
C ARG A 286 3.65 -1.61 -10.79
N TYR A 287 3.82 -2.27 -11.93
CA TYR A 287 3.63 -1.69 -13.26
C TYR A 287 2.21 -1.15 -13.49
N ALA A 288 1.18 -1.73 -12.86
CA ALA A 288 -0.18 -1.18 -12.91
C ALA A 288 -0.24 0.26 -12.37
N GLU A 289 0.54 0.61 -11.33
CA GLU A 289 0.61 2.00 -10.85
C GLU A 289 1.21 2.93 -11.91
N VAL A 290 2.20 2.46 -12.65
CA VAL A 290 2.83 3.23 -13.75
C VAL A 290 1.81 3.53 -14.86
N LEU A 291 1.03 2.52 -15.28
CA LEU A 291 -0.03 2.69 -16.28
C LEU A 291 -1.08 3.71 -15.83
N LEU A 292 -1.50 3.63 -14.56
CA LEU A 292 -2.49 4.54 -14.00
C LEU A 292 -1.97 5.97 -13.87
N MET A 293 -0.71 6.14 -13.44
CA MET A 293 -0.07 7.46 -13.37
C MET A 293 0.13 8.08 -14.76
N ALA A 294 0.53 7.28 -15.75
CA ALA A 294 0.69 7.75 -17.13
C ALA A 294 -0.66 8.15 -17.73
N ALA A 295 -1.71 7.35 -17.52
CA ALA A 295 -3.05 7.70 -17.97
C ALA A 295 -3.53 9.02 -17.34
N GLU A 296 -3.32 9.20 -16.04
CA GLU A 296 -3.65 10.44 -15.34
C GLU A 296 -2.88 11.64 -15.91
N ALA A 297 -1.58 11.48 -16.11
CA ALA A 297 -0.72 12.55 -16.65
C ALA A 297 -1.17 12.98 -18.05
N HIS A 298 -1.55 12.04 -18.92
CA HIS A 298 -2.10 12.37 -20.24
C HIS A 298 -3.45 13.08 -20.17
N VAL A 299 -4.34 12.65 -19.28
CA VAL A 299 -5.67 13.27 -19.10
C VAL A 299 -5.53 14.70 -18.55
N MET A 300 -4.69 14.89 -17.55
CA MET A 300 -4.55 16.17 -16.87
C MET A 300 -3.67 17.17 -17.61
N GLY A 301 -2.66 16.69 -18.31
CA GLY A 301 -1.70 17.51 -19.06
C GLY A 301 -2.12 17.84 -20.49
N GLY A 302 -3.31 17.42 -20.94
CA GLY A 302 -3.74 17.59 -22.33
C GLY A 302 -2.87 16.77 -23.31
N GLY A 303 -2.29 15.67 -22.86
CA GLY A 303 -1.48 14.79 -23.69
C GLY A 303 -2.30 13.87 -24.59
N SER A 304 -1.79 12.68 -24.91
CA SER A 304 -2.44 11.73 -25.81
C SER A 304 -3.64 11.04 -25.15
N ALA A 305 -4.86 11.36 -25.58
CA ALA A 305 -6.08 10.66 -25.19
C ALA A 305 -6.02 9.17 -25.53
N ASP A 306 -5.45 8.80 -26.67
CA ASP A 306 -5.31 7.41 -27.11
C ASP A 306 -4.40 6.61 -26.15
N LYS A 307 -3.32 7.21 -25.68
CA LYS A 307 -2.44 6.56 -24.68
C LYS A 307 -3.15 6.38 -23.35
N ALA A 308 -3.88 7.39 -22.87
CA ALA A 308 -4.67 7.27 -21.64
C ALA A 308 -5.69 6.12 -21.74
N VAL A 309 -6.43 6.04 -22.86
CA VAL A 309 -7.37 4.95 -23.14
C VAL A 309 -6.67 3.59 -23.19
N LYS A 310 -5.54 3.51 -23.88
CA LYS A 310 -4.75 2.26 -23.99
C LYS A 310 -4.33 1.76 -22.59
N TYR A 311 -3.75 2.62 -21.76
CA TYR A 311 -3.20 2.24 -20.46
C TYR A 311 -4.29 1.79 -19.48
N ILE A 312 -5.40 2.51 -19.42
CA ILE A 312 -6.55 2.09 -18.60
C ILE A 312 -7.14 0.77 -19.10
N ASN A 313 -7.27 0.60 -20.41
CA ASN A 313 -7.85 -0.60 -20.98
C ASN A 313 -6.96 -1.83 -20.83
N GLU A 314 -5.65 -1.67 -20.70
CA GLU A 314 -4.75 -2.78 -20.37
C GLU A 314 -5.08 -3.36 -18.98
N ILE A 315 -5.28 -2.50 -17.97
CA ILE A 315 -5.72 -2.89 -16.64
C ILE A 315 -7.11 -3.51 -16.65
N ARG A 316 -8.05 -2.88 -17.35
CA ARG A 316 -9.44 -3.35 -17.46
C ARG A 316 -9.54 -4.71 -18.15
N THR A 317 -8.72 -4.95 -19.16
CA THR A 317 -8.65 -6.26 -19.84
C THR A 317 -8.21 -7.36 -18.87
N ARG A 318 -7.16 -7.11 -18.06
CA ARG A 318 -6.77 -8.05 -17.01
C ARG A 318 -7.88 -8.26 -15.98
N ALA A 319 -8.59 -7.21 -15.62
CA ALA A 319 -9.74 -7.27 -14.72
C ALA A 319 -10.99 -7.92 -15.34
N LYS A 320 -10.92 -8.40 -16.59
CA LYS A 320 -12.03 -8.98 -17.37
C LYS A 320 -13.19 -8.02 -17.61
N LEU A 321 -12.89 -6.70 -17.70
CA LEU A 321 -13.87 -5.64 -17.94
C LEU A 321 -13.85 -5.20 -19.38
N ALA A 322 -14.99 -4.72 -19.88
CA ALA A 322 -15.10 -4.11 -21.19
C ALA A 322 -14.21 -2.86 -21.30
N PRO A 323 -13.56 -2.63 -22.45
CA PRO A 323 -12.74 -1.45 -22.67
C PRO A 323 -13.58 -0.17 -22.69
N LEU A 324 -12.96 0.95 -22.30
CA LEU A 324 -13.50 2.29 -22.45
C LEU A 324 -13.09 2.87 -23.82
N SER A 325 -13.96 3.66 -24.43
CA SER A 325 -13.68 4.40 -25.68
C SER A 325 -13.04 5.78 -25.42
N SER A 326 -13.21 6.31 -24.21
CA SER A 326 -12.59 7.54 -23.72
C SER A 326 -12.32 7.43 -22.25
N VAL A 327 -11.38 8.21 -21.73
CA VAL A 327 -10.98 8.20 -20.30
C VAL A 327 -10.96 9.61 -19.77
N THR A 328 -11.62 9.81 -18.65
CA THR A 328 -11.62 11.04 -17.84
C THR A 328 -10.77 10.84 -16.58
N LEU A 329 -10.48 11.93 -15.86
CA LEU A 329 -9.82 11.84 -14.56
C LEU A 329 -10.63 10.99 -13.55
N ASP A 330 -11.96 11.07 -13.60
CA ASP A 330 -12.82 10.27 -12.73
C ASP A 330 -12.69 8.77 -13.01
N ASP A 331 -12.58 8.39 -14.29
CA ASP A 331 -12.33 7.00 -14.68
C ASP A 331 -10.96 6.52 -14.15
N VAL A 332 -9.92 7.35 -14.24
CA VAL A 332 -8.59 7.02 -13.69
C VAL A 332 -8.67 6.85 -12.18
N LYS A 333 -9.31 7.79 -11.46
CA LYS A 333 -9.49 7.74 -10.00
C LYS A 333 -10.23 6.47 -9.56
N LYS A 334 -11.30 6.10 -10.27
CA LYS A 334 -12.08 4.89 -10.01
C LYS A 334 -11.25 3.63 -10.27
N GLU A 335 -10.58 3.55 -11.43
CA GLU A 335 -9.76 2.40 -11.77
C GLU A 335 -8.59 2.23 -10.78
N LYS A 336 -7.91 3.32 -10.42
CA LYS A 336 -6.82 3.31 -9.44
C LYS A 336 -7.28 2.85 -8.06
N ARG A 337 -8.48 3.29 -7.62
CA ARG A 337 -9.06 2.88 -6.35
C ARG A 337 -9.24 1.36 -6.26
N LEU A 338 -9.74 0.73 -7.33
CA LEU A 338 -10.03 -0.71 -7.35
C LEU A 338 -8.76 -1.52 -7.58
N GLU A 339 -7.93 -1.09 -8.52
CA GLU A 339 -6.71 -1.81 -8.89
C GLU A 339 -5.68 -1.83 -7.75
N LEU A 340 -5.43 -0.68 -7.13
CA LEU A 340 -4.44 -0.51 -6.06
C LEU A 340 -5.07 -0.49 -4.66
N CYS A 341 -6.30 -0.98 -4.51
CA CYS A 341 -6.92 -1.06 -3.19
C CYS A 341 -6.03 -1.87 -2.23
N LEU A 342 -5.99 -1.43 -0.98
CA LEU A 342 -5.27 -2.12 0.10
C LEU A 342 -3.73 -2.16 -0.08
N GLU A 343 -3.16 -1.34 -1.01
CA GLU A 343 -1.72 -1.24 -1.26
C GLU A 343 -1.09 0.07 -0.74
N GLY A 344 -1.84 0.86 0.02
CA GLY A 344 -1.30 2.05 0.70
C GLY A 344 -1.27 3.34 -0.13
N THR A 345 -1.65 3.34 -1.40
CA THR A 345 -1.54 4.53 -2.28
C THR A 345 -2.68 5.53 -2.14
N ARG A 346 -3.85 5.10 -1.67
CA ARG A 346 -5.11 5.84 -1.74
C ARG A 346 -5.10 7.18 -1.02
N PHE A 347 -4.52 7.25 0.17
CA PHE A 347 -4.54 8.47 0.99
C PHE A 347 -3.79 9.61 0.32
N GLN A 348 -2.57 9.35 -0.15
CA GLN A 348 -1.75 10.33 -0.86
C GLN A 348 -2.44 10.84 -2.13
N ASP A 349 -3.10 9.94 -2.87
CA ASP A 349 -3.88 10.30 -4.05
C ASP A 349 -5.07 11.21 -3.71
N LEU A 350 -5.84 10.89 -2.67
CA LEU A 350 -6.97 11.73 -2.23
C LEU A 350 -6.51 13.13 -1.81
N VAL A 351 -5.38 13.24 -1.12
CA VAL A 351 -4.82 14.53 -0.70
C VAL A 351 -4.43 15.36 -1.92
N ARG A 352 -3.63 14.81 -2.85
CA ARG A 352 -3.16 15.56 -4.01
C ARG A 352 -4.27 15.91 -5.02
N TRP A 353 -5.34 15.12 -5.08
CA TRP A 353 -6.53 15.44 -5.89
C TRP A 353 -7.45 16.46 -5.23
N GLY A 354 -7.23 16.80 -3.96
CA GLY A 354 -8.13 17.65 -3.19
C GLY A 354 -9.42 16.98 -2.72
N ASP A 355 -9.52 15.65 -2.85
CA ASP A 355 -10.71 14.88 -2.55
C ASP A 355 -10.77 14.37 -1.11
N ALA A 356 -9.66 14.42 -0.36
CA ALA A 356 -9.53 13.76 0.94
C ALA A 356 -10.63 14.21 1.94
N LYS A 357 -10.90 15.50 2.04
CA LYS A 357 -11.93 16.02 2.96
C LYS A 357 -13.32 15.51 2.61
N ALA A 358 -13.69 15.52 1.33
CA ALA A 358 -15.00 15.07 0.89
C ALA A 358 -15.18 13.55 1.09
N VAL A 359 -14.14 12.77 0.74
CA VAL A 359 -14.20 11.30 0.78
C VAL A 359 -14.08 10.76 2.21
N LEU A 360 -13.28 11.40 3.06
CA LEU A 360 -12.96 10.90 4.40
C LEU A 360 -13.73 11.60 5.53
N SER A 361 -14.65 12.54 5.22
CA SER A 361 -15.36 13.36 6.22
C SER A 361 -16.09 12.55 7.29
N GLU A 362 -16.61 11.38 6.95
CA GLU A 362 -17.32 10.50 7.89
C GLU A 362 -16.40 9.44 8.53
N GLN A 363 -15.20 9.28 8.02
CA GLN A 363 -14.29 8.26 8.52
C GLN A 363 -13.84 8.57 9.95
N GLY A 364 -13.98 7.58 10.83
CA GLY A 364 -13.63 7.70 12.22
C GLY A 364 -14.64 8.42 13.09
N LYS A 365 -15.79 8.89 12.58
CA LYS A 365 -16.89 9.41 13.41
C LYS A 365 -17.66 8.30 14.12
N SER A 366 -17.69 7.12 13.53
CA SER A 366 -18.19 5.90 14.12
C SER A 366 -17.24 4.77 13.80
N ILE A 367 -17.02 3.87 14.74
CA ILE A 367 -16.22 2.66 14.51
C ILE A 367 -17.20 1.50 14.43
N PRO A 368 -17.31 0.82 13.28
CA PRO A 368 -18.22 -0.32 13.14
C PRO A 368 -17.74 -1.50 13.98
N ALA A 369 -18.66 -2.34 14.40
CA ALA A 369 -18.36 -3.65 14.98
C ALA A 369 -19.35 -4.69 14.44
N TYR A 370 -18.84 -5.84 13.99
CA TYR A 370 -19.60 -6.84 13.29
C TYR A 370 -19.45 -8.21 13.95
N GLY A 371 -20.58 -8.86 14.28
CA GLY A 371 -20.57 -10.18 14.92
C GLY A 371 -21.67 -10.37 15.95
N TYR A 372 -21.38 -11.13 16.99
CA TYR A 372 -22.32 -11.51 18.04
C TYR A 372 -22.32 -10.52 19.20
N PHE A 373 -23.46 -9.88 19.45
CA PHE A 373 -23.66 -8.97 20.57
C PHE A 373 -24.69 -9.56 21.55
N PRO A 374 -24.55 -9.31 22.87
CA PRO A 374 -25.58 -9.66 23.81
C PRO A 374 -26.92 -9.03 23.42
N LYS A 375 -27.96 -9.82 23.36
CA LYS A 375 -29.31 -9.31 23.13
C LYS A 375 -29.80 -8.56 24.37
N ILE A 376 -30.21 -7.31 24.17
CA ILE A 376 -30.74 -6.45 25.26
C ILE A 376 -32.26 -6.45 25.19
N ASP A 377 -32.91 -6.66 26.33
CA ASP A 377 -34.34 -6.46 26.47
C ASP A 377 -34.68 -4.96 26.37
N PRO A 378 -35.44 -4.53 25.37
CA PRO A 378 -35.73 -3.11 25.16
C PRO A 378 -36.55 -2.46 26.31
N ASN A 379 -37.24 -3.24 27.14
CA ASN A 379 -38.06 -2.73 28.24
C ASN A 379 -37.27 -2.56 29.55
N THR A 380 -36.30 -3.48 29.79
CA THR A 380 -35.55 -3.46 31.06
C THR A 380 -34.11 -2.94 30.88
N GLY A 381 -33.57 -2.94 29.66
CA GLY A 381 -32.18 -2.62 29.39
C GLY A 381 -31.20 -3.69 29.85
N GLU A 382 -31.69 -4.85 30.29
CA GLU A 382 -30.83 -5.95 30.75
C GLU A 382 -30.52 -6.94 29.63
N ILE A 383 -29.44 -7.73 29.81
CA ILE A 383 -29.07 -8.81 28.89
C ILE A 383 -30.11 -9.93 29.00
N VAL A 384 -30.70 -10.30 27.86
CA VAL A 384 -31.59 -11.46 27.75
C VAL A 384 -30.77 -12.74 28.00
N LYS A 385 -31.31 -13.61 28.88
CA LYS A 385 -30.70 -14.90 29.22
C LYS A 385 -31.59 -16.05 28.77
N ASP A 386 -30.95 -17.15 28.43
CA ASP A 386 -31.62 -18.43 28.12
C ASP A 386 -32.14 -19.12 29.41
N ALA A 387 -32.77 -20.28 29.27
CA ALA A 387 -33.28 -21.07 30.40
C ALA A 387 -32.22 -21.58 31.37
N GLN A 388 -30.95 -21.59 30.95
CA GLN A 388 -29.77 -21.98 31.74
C GLN A 388 -29.06 -20.77 32.37
N GLY A 389 -29.53 -19.55 32.09
CA GLY A 389 -28.97 -18.32 32.62
C GLY A 389 -27.82 -17.72 31.79
N ASN A 390 -27.51 -18.29 30.65
CA ASN A 390 -26.47 -17.77 29.76
C ASN A 390 -26.95 -16.61 28.90
N PRO A 391 -26.11 -15.62 28.57
CA PRO A 391 -26.45 -14.57 27.63
C PRO A 391 -26.92 -15.11 26.27
N VAL A 392 -28.02 -14.57 25.76
CA VAL A 392 -28.45 -14.77 24.37
C VAL A 392 -27.76 -13.73 23.50
N PHE A 393 -27.23 -14.16 22.37
CA PHE A 393 -26.55 -13.29 21.41
C PHE A 393 -27.36 -13.12 20.14
N GLU A 394 -27.22 -11.95 19.51
CA GLU A 394 -27.72 -11.66 18.18
C GLU A 394 -26.55 -11.26 17.27
N PHE A 395 -26.62 -11.67 16.01
CA PHE A 395 -25.60 -11.35 15.02
C PHE A 395 -25.99 -10.09 14.25
N LYS A 396 -25.14 -9.05 14.29
CA LYS A 396 -25.45 -7.76 13.67
C LYS A 396 -24.21 -6.89 13.44
N LEU A 397 -24.41 -5.80 12.69
CA LEU A 397 -23.51 -4.66 12.60
C LEU A 397 -23.98 -3.57 13.57
N GLU A 398 -23.10 -3.13 14.45
CA GLU A 398 -23.37 -2.09 15.43
C GLU A 398 -22.21 -1.10 15.51
N PRO A 399 -22.41 0.15 15.94
CA PRO A 399 -21.32 1.01 16.36
C PRO A 399 -20.60 0.40 17.58
N ALA A 400 -19.26 0.34 17.53
CA ALA A 400 -18.51 -0.09 18.70
C ALA A 400 -18.65 0.92 19.83
N ASN A 401 -18.94 0.44 21.05
CA ASN A 401 -19.00 1.28 22.24
C ASN A 401 -17.57 1.59 22.72
N ILE A 402 -16.92 2.57 22.07
CA ILE A 402 -15.59 3.04 22.45
C ILE A 402 -15.75 4.36 23.20
N LYS A 403 -15.35 4.38 24.46
CA LYS A 403 -15.53 5.53 25.37
C LYS A 403 -14.71 6.77 24.99
N ASN A 404 -13.74 6.67 24.11
CA ASN A 404 -12.90 7.79 23.69
C ASN A 404 -13.42 8.37 22.37
N SER A 405 -13.52 9.68 22.34
CA SER A 405 -14.03 10.48 21.24
C SER A 405 -13.43 10.10 19.89
N VAL A 406 -14.31 9.80 18.98
CA VAL A 406 -13.98 9.60 17.56
C VAL A 406 -14.19 10.96 16.89
N TYR A 407 -13.13 11.53 16.33
CA TYR A 407 -13.14 12.91 15.84
C TYR A 407 -13.45 13.05 14.36
N GLY A 408 -13.39 11.96 13.62
CA GLY A 408 -13.47 12.00 12.16
C GLY A 408 -12.24 12.65 11.50
N PHE A 409 -12.27 12.74 10.19
CA PHE A 409 -11.21 13.37 9.40
C PHE A 409 -11.32 14.90 9.49
N GLN A 410 -10.20 15.56 9.74
CA GLN A 410 -10.06 17.02 9.86
C GLN A 410 -8.99 17.53 8.89
N ASP A 411 -9.00 18.83 8.60
CA ASP A 411 -8.04 19.45 7.67
C ASP A 411 -6.58 19.24 8.06
N LYS A 412 -6.28 19.18 9.37
CA LYS A 412 -4.92 18.88 9.86
C LYS A 412 -4.44 17.48 9.46
N HIS A 413 -5.36 16.54 9.21
CA HIS A 413 -5.02 15.18 8.83
C HIS A 413 -4.57 15.03 7.37
N MET A 414 -4.55 16.12 6.59
CA MET A 414 -3.94 16.14 5.25
C MET A 414 -2.44 15.85 5.31
N LEU A 415 -1.79 16.21 6.41
CA LEU A 415 -0.40 15.91 6.70
C LEU A 415 -0.30 15.20 8.04
N LEU A 416 0.66 14.30 8.17
CA LEU A 416 0.95 13.65 9.43
C LEU A 416 1.61 14.61 10.43
N PRO A 417 1.40 14.42 11.75
CA PRO A 417 2.15 15.15 12.75
C PRO A 417 3.63 14.74 12.74
N ILE A 418 4.52 15.69 12.93
CA ILE A 418 5.91 15.36 13.21
C ILE A 418 5.97 14.64 14.56
N PRO A 419 6.67 13.49 14.64
CA PRO A 419 6.76 12.73 15.89
C PRO A 419 7.27 13.57 17.05
N TYR A 420 6.66 13.39 18.22
CA TYR A 420 7.02 14.14 19.41
C TYR A 420 8.49 13.91 19.83
N SER A 421 9.02 12.71 19.57
CA SER A 421 10.44 12.40 19.75
C SER A 421 11.36 13.35 19.01
N GLU A 422 11.03 13.67 17.76
CA GLU A 422 11.82 14.57 16.91
C GLU A 422 11.78 16.03 17.41
N LEU A 423 10.57 16.48 17.80
CA LEU A 423 10.38 17.83 18.35
C LEU A 423 11.15 18.06 19.63
N ASN A 424 11.26 17.02 20.49
CA ASN A 424 11.99 17.12 21.75
C ASN A 424 13.51 17.15 21.59
N VAL A 425 14.03 16.52 20.55
CA VAL A 425 15.49 16.40 20.34
C VAL A 425 16.01 17.58 19.50
N ASN A 426 15.20 18.08 18.58
CA ASN A 426 15.60 19.18 17.69
C ASN A 426 14.69 20.41 17.86
N PRO A 427 15.12 21.44 18.58
CA PRO A 427 14.32 22.63 18.84
C PRO A 427 14.05 23.50 17.61
N ASN A 428 14.74 23.24 16.50
CA ASN A 428 14.56 23.97 15.24
C ASN A 428 13.46 23.37 14.35
N ILE A 429 12.97 22.17 14.67
CA ILE A 429 11.83 21.56 13.97
C ILE A 429 10.52 22.14 14.52
N LYS A 430 9.63 22.52 13.62
CA LYS A 430 8.29 23.02 13.95
C LYS A 430 7.23 22.00 13.52
N GLN A 431 6.24 21.79 14.39
CA GLN A 431 5.10 20.94 14.11
C GLN A 431 4.27 21.44 12.94
N ASN A 432 3.62 20.55 12.23
CA ASN A 432 2.63 20.87 11.21
C ASN A 432 1.46 21.64 11.80
N ILE A 433 0.85 22.52 10.98
CA ILE A 433 -0.22 23.41 11.41
C ILE A 433 -1.40 22.59 11.98
N ASN A 434 -1.93 23.06 13.09
CA ASN A 434 -3.09 22.50 13.80
C ASN A 434 -2.89 21.13 14.48
N TRP A 435 -1.65 20.66 14.57
CA TRP A 435 -1.30 19.48 15.36
C TRP A 435 -0.82 19.81 16.77
#